data_098f39f7a22401e64ebbcbe14aa4731c
#
_entry.id   098f39f7a22401e64ebbcbe14aa4731c
#
_cell.length_a   1.000
_cell.length_b   1.000
_cell.length_c   1.000
_cell.angle_alpha   90.00
_cell.angle_beta   90.00
_cell.angle_gamma   90.00
#
_symmetry.space_group_name_H-M   'P 1'
#
loop_
_entity.id
_entity.type
_entity.pdbx_description
1 polymer ?
#
loop_
_entity_poly.entity_id
_entity_poly.type
_entity_poly.pdbx_seq_one_letter_code
_entity_poly.pdbx_strand_id
1 'polypeptide(L)'
;MPQQTPLFNVILLAAGGFFMFVCMDSTAKYLGTVMPVTQAIWGRFFFHLVSLIIFFLIFKPKVNLKKNFKLQIVRSLLMVTATTFMFYSLQKFDLVDIYVVFFSAPLIVSLLSAYFLKDILSFKGIMLMLLSFGSIIYSLGPSMKIFSLDLIFPIVPPICWALYQFFTKVVSTDNEPFASIFYTSILGAIIFSIFISFNWVPLEKNIYWLYLVLLG
;
A
#
# COMPACT_ATOMS: atom_id res chain seq x y z
N MET A 1 -10.62 -13.39 -28.30
CA MET A 1 -10.42 -11.96 -27.98
C MET A 1 -10.77 -11.78 -26.51
N PRO A 2 -9.91 -11.27 -25.62
CA PRO A 2 -10.31 -10.98 -24.26
C PRO A 2 -11.39 -9.91 -24.31
N GLN A 3 -12.52 -10.17 -23.65
CA GLN A 3 -13.60 -9.18 -23.50
C GLN A 3 -12.99 -7.95 -22.81
N GLN A 4 -12.94 -6.82 -23.50
CA GLN A 4 -12.56 -5.56 -22.89
C GLN A 4 -13.61 -5.22 -21.86
N THR A 5 -13.24 -5.32 -20.57
CA THR A 5 -14.13 -4.85 -19.51
C THR A 5 -14.47 -3.37 -19.77
N PRO A 6 -15.75 -2.98 -19.74
CA PRO A 6 -16.13 -1.61 -20.01
C PRO A 6 -15.40 -0.67 -19.02
N LEU A 7 -14.89 0.45 -19.54
CA LEU A 7 -14.10 1.44 -18.78
C LEU A 7 -14.77 1.83 -17.46
N PHE A 8 -16.09 1.93 -17.47
CA PHE A 8 -16.89 2.21 -16.28
C PHE A 8 -16.67 1.19 -15.14
N ASN A 9 -16.65 -0.11 -15.46
CA ASN A 9 -16.43 -1.15 -14.45
C ASN A 9 -15.00 -1.09 -13.88
N VAL A 10 -14.01 -0.76 -14.72
CA VAL A 10 -12.61 -0.57 -14.25
C VAL A 10 -12.52 0.61 -13.28
N ILE A 11 -13.17 1.73 -13.60
CA ILE A 11 -13.20 2.91 -12.73
C ILE A 11 -13.91 2.59 -11.42
N LEU A 12 -15.05 1.90 -11.47
CA LEU A 12 -15.82 1.54 -10.27
C LEU A 12 -15.03 0.60 -9.36
N LEU A 13 -14.35 -0.40 -9.92
CA LEU A 13 -13.49 -1.31 -9.15
C LEU A 13 -12.30 -0.58 -8.52
N ALA A 14 -11.67 0.33 -9.26
CA ALA A 14 -10.57 1.14 -8.74
C ALA A 14 -11.03 2.05 -7.60
N ALA A 15 -12.15 2.75 -7.77
CA ALA A 15 -12.75 3.61 -6.75
C ALA A 15 -13.12 2.81 -5.48
N GLY A 16 -13.72 1.62 -5.66
CA GLY A 16 -14.03 0.71 -4.55
C GLY A 16 -12.77 0.26 -3.80
N GLY A 17 -11.70 -0.08 -4.53
CA GLY A 17 -10.42 -0.44 -3.94
C GLY A 17 -9.82 0.70 -3.11
N PHE A 18 -9.79 1.93 -3.65
CA PHE A 18 -9.31 3.10 -2.90
C PHE A 18 -10.18 3.40 -1.68
N PHE A 19 -11.49 3.27 -1.79
CA PHE A 19 -12.40 3.41 -0.64
C PHE A 19 -12.05 2.43 0.48
N MET A 20 -11.80 1.16 0.15
CA MET A 20 -11.38 0.14 1.13
C MET A 20 -10.03 0.49 1.76
N PHE A 21 -9.07 1.05 1.00
CA PHE A 21 -7.81 1.54 1.57
C PHE A 21 -8.03 2.66 2.58
N VAL A 22 -8.91 3.63 2.29
CA VAL A 22 -9.23 4.72 3.23
C VAL A 22 -9.88 4.18 4.51
N CYS A 23 -10.80 3.23 4.39
CA CYS A 23 -11.41 2.57 5.55
C CYS A 23 -10.37 1.84 6.41
N MET A 24 -9.47 1.11 5.76
CA MET A 24 -8.37 0.42 6.42
C MET A 24 -7.44 1.41 7.14
N ASP A 25 -7.01 2.48 6.48
CA ASP A 25 -6.12 3.48 7.08
C ASP A 25 -6.79 4.25 8.21
N SER A 26 -8.10 4.52 8.11
CA SER A 26 -8.89 5.09 9.21
C SER A 26 -8.92 4.16 10.42
N THR A 27 -9.09 2.86 10.18
CA THR A 27 -9.04 1.84 11.22
C THR A 27 -7.65 1.75 11.84
N ALA A 28 -6.59 1.79 11.01
CA ALA A 28 -5.20 1.79 11.48
C ALA A 28 -4.87 3.03 12.33
N LYS A 29 -5.36 4.22 11.92
CA LYS A 29 -5.23 5.45 12.69
C LYS A 29 -5.88 5.32 14.07
N TYR A 30 -7.10 4.80 14.12
CA TYR A 30 -7.80 4.55 15.39
C TYR A 30 -7.05 3.54 16.26
N LEU A 31 -6.64 2.39 15.72
CA LEU A 31 -5.93 1.37 16.47
C LEU A 31 -4.61 1.86 17.05
N GLY A 32 -3.90 2.75 16.37
CA GLY A 32 -2.67 3.34 16.88
C GLY A 32 -2.87 4.25 18.10
N THR A 33 -4.11 4.62 18.46
CA THR A 33 -4.42 5.32 19.71
C THR A 33 -4.58 4.38 20.92
N VAL A 34 -4.78 3.07 20.66
CA VAL A 34 -5.10 2.08 21.72
C VAL A 34 -4.07 0.95 21.81
N MET A 35 -3.18 0.82 20.83
CA MET A 35 -2.12 -0.18 20.82
C MET A 35 -0.88 0.32 20.07
N PRO A 36 0.31 -0.30 20.25
CA PRO A 36 1.51 0.04 19.48
C PRO A 36 1.27 -0.10 17.98
N VAL A 37 1.78 0.85 17.20
CA VAL A 37 1.67 0.85 15.72
C VAL A 37 2.20 -0.47 15.12
N THR A 38 3.28 -1.01 15.67
CA THR A 38 3.85 -2.30 15.25
C THR A 38 2.86 -3.45 15.39
N GLN A 39 1.98 -3.41 16.41
CA GLN A 39 0.93 -4.41 16.62
C GLN A 39 -0.19 -4.30 15.58
N ALA A 40 -0.58 -3.09 15.22
CA ALA A 40 -1.53 -2.87 14.14
C ALA A 40 -0.98 -3.33 12.77
N ILE A 41 0.30 -3.05 12.50
CA ILE A 41 0.98 -3.51 11.26
C ILE A 41 1.08 -5.04 11.24
N TRP A 42 1.43 -5.66 12.37
CA TRP A 42 1.41 -7.12 12.49
C TRP A 42 0.03 -7.69 12.16
N GLY A 43 -1.03 -7.15 12.78
CA GLY A 43 -2.40 -7.57 12.52
C GLY A 43 -2.75 -7.52 11.05
N ARG A 44 -2.41 -6.41 10.37
CA ARG A 44 -2.61 -6.27 8.93
C ARG A 44 -1.99 -7.41 8.13
N PHE A 45 -0.71 -7.68 8.29
CA PHE A 45 -0.03 -8.71 7.51
C PHE A 45 -0.41 -10.12 7.92
N PHE A 46 -0.62 -10.36 9.22
CA PHE A 46 -0.99 -11.66 9.75
C PHE A 46 -2.39 -12.07 9.27
N PHE A 47 -3.40 -11.21 9.46
CA PHE A 47 -4.77 -11.54 9.03
C PHE A 47 -4.90 -11.53 7.50
N HIS A 48 -4.13 -10.72 6.79
CA HIS A 48 -4.04 -10.83 5.33
C HIS A 48 -3.50 -12.20 4.90
N LEU A 49 -2.44 -12.70 5.54
CA LEU A 49 -1.92 -14.04 5.28
C LEU A 49 -2.95 -15.14 5.60
N VAL A 50 -3.66 -15.02 6.73
CA VAL A 50 -4.72 -15.97 7.10
C VAL A 50 -5.84 -15.97 6.06
N SER A 51 -6.32 -14.79 5.65
CA SER A 51 -7.36 -14.64 4.62
C SER A 51 -6.92 -15.26 3.28
N LEU A 52 -5.67 -15.05 2.89
CA LEU A 52 -5.10 -15.68 1.69
C LEU A 52 -5.02 -17.21 1.80
N ILE A 53 -4.56 -17.74 2.93
CA ILE A 53 -4.50 -19.19 3.15
C ILE A 53 -5.90 -19.79 3.03
N ILE A 54 -6.91 -19.18 3.65
CA ILE A 54 -8.31 -19.62 3.52
C ILE A 54 -8.76 -19.58 2.05
N PHE A 55 -8.46 -18.49 1.34
CA PHE A 55 -8.77 -18.36 -0.08
C PHE A 55 -8.11 -19.46 -0.92
N PHE A 56 -6.81 -19.76 -0.68
CA PHE A 56 -6.09 -20.84 -1.37
C PHE A 56 -6.67 -22.23 -1.09
N LEU A 57 -7.12 -22.48 0.13
CA LEU A 57 -7.75 -23.76 0.50
C LEU A 57 -9.10 -23.98 -0.20
N ILE A 58 -9.89 -22.91 -0.37
CA ILE A 58 -11.22 -22.95 -1.00
C ILE A 58 -11.10 -23.01 -2.52
N PHE A 59 -10.34 -22.08 -3.14
CA PHE A 59 -10.32 -21.89 -4.59
C PHE A 59 -9.20 -22.63 -5.32
N LYS A 60 -8.18 -23.09 -4.59
CA LYS A 60 -7.01 -23.86 -5.11
C LYS A 60 -6.42 -23.26 -6.40
N PRO A 61 -6.13 -21.94 -6.45
CA PRO A 61 -5.59 -21.34 -7.64
C PRO A 61 -4.20 -21.93 -7.97
N LYS A 62 -3.92 -22.13 -9.25
CA LYS A 62 -2.59 -22.59 -9.69
C LYS A 62 -1.63 -21.41 -9.60
N VAL A 63 -0.69 -21.41 -8.68
CA VAL A 63 0.26 -20.31 -8.46
C VAL A 63 1.68 -20.83 -8.56
N ASN A 64 2.50 -20.22 -9.41
CA ASN A 64 3.92 -20.52 -9.49
C ASN A 64 4.73 -19.56 -8.61
N LEU A 65 5.03 -20.00 -7.39
CA LEU A 65 5.80 -19.21 -6.42
C LEU A 65 7.30 -19.09 -6.78
N LYS A 66 7.85 -19.98 -7.62
CA LYS A 66 9.29 -19.95 -7.93
C LYS A 66 9.68 -18.91 -8.97
N LYS A 67 8.73 -18.47 -9.78
CA LYS A 67 8.98 -17.52 -10.88
C LYS A 67 9.31 -16.13 -10.34
N ASN A 68 10.43 -15.56 -10.80
CA ASN A 68 10.90 -14.22 -10.42
C ASN A 68 11.03 -13.97 -8.90
N PHE A 69 11.40 -15.02 -8.13
CA PHE A 69 11.50 -14.99 -6.67
C PHE A 69 12.21 -13.74 -6.13
N LYS A 70 13.39 -13.38 -6.66
CA LYS A 70 14.17 -12.23 -6.19
C LYS A 70 13.38 -10.92 -6.31
N LEU A 71 12.69 -10.75 -7.44
CA LEU A 71 11.92 -9.53 -7.70
C LEU A 71 10.65 -9.48 -6.84
N GLN A 72 10.05 -10.65 -6.54
CA GLN A 72 8.93 -10.74 -5.60
C GLN A 72 9.35 -10.33 -4.18
N ILE A 73 10.54 -10.72 -3.73
CA ILE A 73 11.09 -10.28 -2.43
C ILE A 73 11.29 -8.76 -2.41
N VAL A 74 11.94 -8.19 -3.43
CA VAL A 74 12.13 -6.73 -3.50
C VAL A 74 10.80 -5.98 -3.45
N ARG A 75 9.81 -6.41 -4.23
CA ARG A 75 8.46 -5.82 -4.23
C ARG A 75 7.80 -5.91 -2.86
N SER A 76 7.90 -7.08 -2.23
CA SER A 76 7.31 -7.30 -0.92
C SER A 76 7.96 -6.42 0.16
N LEU A 77 9.27 -6.26 0.13
CA LEU A 77 9.99 -5.34 1.02
C LEU A 77 9.56 -3.89 0.81
N LEU A 78 9.42 -3.45 -0.45
CA LEU A 78 8.90 -2.12 -0.76
C LEU A 78 7.50 -1.89 -0.19
N MET A 79 6.61 -2.89 -0.33
CA MET A 79 5.25 -2.79 0.19
C MET A 79 5.21 -2.81 1.72
N VAL A 80 6.02 -3.67 2.36
CA VAL A 80 6.15 -3.69 3.83
C VAL A 80 6.68 -2.35 4.34
N THR A 81 7.70 -1.78 3.68
CA THR A 81 8.23 -0.46 4.02
C THR A 81 7.17 0.63 3.84
N ALA A 82 6.48 0.65 2.69
CA ALA A 82 5.39 1.61 2.44
C ALA A 82 4.32 1.56 3.53
N THR A 83 3.86 0.35 3.87
CA THR A 83 2.84 0.16 4.92
C THR A 83 3.35 0.62 6.28
N THR A 84 4.59 0.29 6.62
CA THR A 84 5.19 0.68 7.90
C THR A 84 5.22 2.20 8.05
N PHE A 85 5.78 2.89 7.07
CA PHE A 85 5.86 4.36 7.10
C PHE A 85 4.48 5.01 7.02
N MET A 86 3.53 4.42 6.27
CA MET A 86 2.14 4.89 6.22
C MET A 86 1.49 4.83 7.60
N PHE A 87 1.58 3.71 8.31
CA PHE A 87 0.99 3.54 9.63
C PHE A 87 1.62 4.49 10.68
N TYR A 88 2.93 4.73 10.62
CA TYR A 88 3.57 5.75 11.46
C TYR A 88 3.13 7.17 11.08
N SER A 89 2.92 7.46 9.78
CA SER A 89 2.37 8.75 9.32
C SER A 89 1.00 9.01 9.91
N LEU A 90 0.13 8.00 9.93
CA LEU A 90 -1.24 8.09 10.44
C LEU A 90 -1.31 8.52 11.92
N GLN A 91 -0.24 8.26 12.70
CA GLN A 91 -0.17 8.69 14.10
C GLN A 91 0.31 10.13 14.29
N LYS A 92 0.96 10.70 13.28
CA LYS A 92 1.62 12.01 13.38
C LYS A 92 0.93 13.11 12.59
N PHE A 93 0.21 12.73 11.52
CA PHE A 93 -0.40 13.66 10.57
C PHE A 93 -1.88 13.37 10.36
N ASP A 94 -2.61 14.35 9.88
CA ASP A 94 -3.98 14.16 9.48
C ASP A 94 -4.09 13.31 8.22
N LEU A 95 -5.15 12.51 8.14
CA LEU A 95 -5.38 11.58 7.05
C LEU A 95 -5.37 12.29 5.68
N VAL A 96 -5.95 13.47 5.62
CA VAL A 96 -6.02 14.29 4.40
C VAL A 96 -4.61 14.67 3.94
N ASP A 97 -3.76 15.17 4.84
CA ASP A 97 -2.39 15.60 4.52
C ASP A 97 -1.54 14.44 4.00
N ILE A 98 -1.68 13.26 4.62
CA ILE A 98 -0.98 12.04 4.17
C ILE A 98 -1.41 11.66 2.75
N TYR A 99 -2.73 11.63 2.49
CA TYR A 99 -3.23 11.25 1.17
C TYR A 99 -2.85 12.26 0.09
N VAL A 100 -2.80 13.54 0.44
CA VAL A 100 -2.31 14.58 -0.46
C VAL A 100 -0.89 14.28 -0.91
N VAL A 101 0.03 13.93 0.01
CA VAL A 101 1.40 13.52 -0.35
C VAL A 101 1.38 12.20 -1.12
N PHE A 102 0.54 11.24 -0.72
CA PHE A 102 0.44 9.93 -1.36
C PHE A 102 -0.02 10.01 -2.82
N PHE A 103 -0.84 10.97 -3.18
CA PHE A 103 -1.25 11.22 -4.58
C PHE A 103 -0.11 11.65 -5.50
N SER A 104 1.10 11.90 -4.98
CA SER A 104 2.30 12.02 -5.81
C SER A 104 2.75 10.68 -6.42
N ALA A 105 2.31 9.53 -5.88
CA ALA A 105 2.73 8.21 -6.35
C ALA A 105 2.46 7.95 -7.84
N PRO A 106 1.27 8.26 -8.42
CA PRO A 106 1.04 8.09 -9.86
C PRO A 106 2.00 8.89 -10.75
N LEU A 107 2.42 10.08 -10.29
CA LEU A 107 3.40 10.90 -10.99
C LEU A 107 4.77 10.22 -10.98
N ILE A 108 5.20 9.69 -9.84
CA ILE A 108 6.46 8.95 -9.71
C ILE A 108 6.42 7.69 -10.60
N VAL A 109 5.33 6.92 -10.59
CA VAL A 109 5.15 5.74 -11.46
C VAL A 109 5.30 6.11 -12.93
N SER A 110 4.68 7.21 -13.36
CA SER A 110 4.71 7.66 -14.74
C SER A 110 6.12 8.07 -15.16
N LEU A 111 6.85 8.79 -14.31
CA LEU A 111 8.25 9.16 -14.55
C LEU A 111 9.16 7.94 -14.63
N LEU A 112 9.01 6.98 -13.72
CA LEU A 112 9.75 5.72 -13.76
C LEU A 112 9.45 4.92 -15.04
N SER A 113 8.18 4.83 -15.43
CA SER A 113 7.77 4.15 -16.68
C SER A 113 8.35 4.84 -17.92
N ALA A 114 8.32 6.16 -17.98
CA ALA A 114 8.89 6.91 -19.09
C ALA A 114 10.41 6.70 -19.19
N TYR A 115 11.12 6.74 -18.08
CA TYR A 115 12.57 6.63 -18.08
C TYR A 115 13.04 5.19 -18.37
N PHE A 116 12.49 4.19 -17.68
CA PHE A 116 12.97 2.80 -17.78
C PHE A 116 12.28 1.99 -18.88
N LEU A 117 10.97 2.18 -19.11
CA LEU A 117 10.21 1.43 -20.10
C LEU A 117 10.08 2.19 -21.41
N LYS A 118 10.62 3.41 -21.50
CA LYS A 118 10.51 4.30 -22.67
C LYS A 118 9.06 4.54 -23.10
N ASP A 119 8.13 4.52 -22.13
CA ASP A 119 6.73 4.86 -22.38
C ASP A 119 6.64 6.33 -22.82
N ILE A 120 5.90 6.59 -23.89
CA ILE A 120 5.70 7.95 -24.38
C ILE A 120 4.67 8.64 -23.51
N LEU A 121 5.12 9.58 -22.67
CA LEU A 121 4.21 10.46 -21.94
C LEU A 121 3.63 11.49 -22.93
N SER A 122 2.32 11.51 -23.09
CA SER A 122 1.68 12.54 -23.90
C SER A 122 1.79 13.91 -23.19
N PHE A 123 1.95 14.98 -23.95
CA PHE A 123 2.00 16.34 -23.41
C PHE A 123 0.77 16.66 -22.54
N LYS A 124 -0.42 16.20 -22.97
CA LYS A 124 -1.66 16.32 -22.17
C LYS A 124 -1.56 15.58 -20.85
N GLY A 125 -0.98 14.39 -20.83
CA GLY A 125 -0.75 13.61 -19.60
C GLY A 125 0.14 14.35 -18.61
N ILE A 126 1.26 14.93 -19.09
CA ILE A 126 2.17 15.75 -18.28
C ILE A 126 1.45 16.97 -17.69
N MET A 127 0.67 17.69 -18.51
CA MET A 127 -0.09 18.86 -18.03
C MET A 127 -1.11 18.49 -16.97
N LEU A 128 -1.86 17.39 -17.15
CA LEU A 128 -2.83 16.93 -16.16
C LEU A 128 -2.15 16.50 -14.85
N MET A 129 -0.97 15.86 -14.94
CA MET A 129 -0.18 15.50 -13.76
C MET A 129 0.30 16.75 -13.00
N LEU A 130 0.81 17.75 -13.69
CA LEU A 130 1.26 19.00 -13.08
C LEU A 130 0.10 19.77 -12.44
N LEU A 131 -1.07 19.80 -13.09
CA LEU A 131 -2.28 20.41 -12.53
C LEU A 131 -2.74 19.67 -11.27
N SER A 132 -2.76 18.34 -11.31
CA SER A 132 -3.10 17.52 -10.14
C SER A 132 -2.13 17.77 -8.99
N PHE A 133 -0.83 17.80 -9.26
CA PHE A 133 0.21 18.07 -8.26
C PHE A 133 0.11 19.49 -7.69
N GLY A 134 -0.16 20.49 -8.54
CA GLY A 134 -0.41 21.87 -8.11
C GLY A 134 -1.65 22.00 -7.20
N SER A 135 -2.74 21.29 -7.53
CA SER A 135 -3.94 21.23 -6.70
C SER A 135 -3.67 20.57 -5.33
N ILE A 136 -2.82 19.56 -5.31
CA ILE A 136 -2.35 18.89 -4.11
C ILE A 136 -1.58 19.85 -3.20
N ILE A 137 -0.58 20.56 -3.75
CA ILE A 137 0.20 21.55 -3.00
C ILE A 137 -0.71 22.68 -2.47
N TYR A 138 -1.66 23.13 -3.28
CA TYR A 138 -2.63 24.16 -2.88
C TYR A 138 -3.52 23.69 -1.71
N SER A 139 -3.96 22.42 -1.73
CA SER A 139 -4.79 21.83 -0.66
C SER A 139 -4.06 21.66 0.67
N LEU A 140 -2.74 21.39 0.64
CA LEU A 140 -1.93 21.27 1.86
C LEU A 140 -1.86 22.56 2.67
N GLY A 141 -1.98 23.71 2.02
CA GLY A 141 -1.88 25.01 2.69
C GLY A 141 -0.58 25.19 3.48
N PRO A 142 -0.48 26.28 4.26
CA PRO A 142 0.70 26.55 5.10
C PRO A 142 0.76 25.73 6.41
N SER A 143 -0.16 24.82 6.64
CA SER A 143 -0.30 24.06 7.89
C SER A 143 0.72 22.93 8.05
N MET A 144 1.34 22.43 6.99
CA MET A 144 2.43 21.46 7.11
C MET A 144 3.67 22.14 7.69
N LYS A 145 4.18 21.59 8.79
CA LYS A 145 5.51 21.93 9.30
C LYS A 145 6.59 21.44 8.33
N ILE A 146 6.84 22.23 7.27
CA ILE A 146 7.67 21.90 6.09
C ILE A 146 9.14 21.55 6.44
N PHE A 147 9.56 21.71 7.68
CA PHE A 147 10.94 21.48 8.12
C PHE A 147 11.08 20.51 9.30
N SER A 148 10.17 19.54 9.47
CA SER A 148 10.34 18.52 10.50
C SER A 148 10.89 17.21 9.92
N LEU A 149 11.77 16.53 10.67
CA LEU A 149 12.25 15.18 10.33
C LEU A 149 11.10 14.17 10.20
N ASP A 150 9.95 14.47 10.80
CA ASP A 150 8.75 13.64 10.72
C ASP A 150 8.17 13.55 9.31
N LEU A 151 8.50 14.48 8.40
CA LEU A 151 8.08 14.41 6.99
C LEU A 151 8.59 13.18 6.24
N ILE A 152 9.60 12.51 6.76
CA ILE A 152 10.05 11.23 6.18
C ILE A 152 8.91 10.19 6.18
N PHE A 153 8.04 10.21 7.20
CA PHE A 153 6.95 9.23 7.31
C PHE A 153 5.95 9.33 6.16
N PRO A 154 5.37 10.48 5.80
CA PRO A 154 4.44 10.59 4.67
C PRO A 154 5.11 10.60 3.30
N ILE A 155 6.41 10.89 3.18
CA ILE A 155 7.14 10.94 1.89
C ILE A 155 7.57 9.55 1.42
N VAL A 156 7.97 8.65 2.32
CA VAL A 156 8.44 7.30 1.96
C VAL A 156 7.35 6.42 1.33
N PRO A 157 6.10 6.39 1.83
CA PRO A 157 5.05 5.54 1.28
C PRO A 157 4.79 5.73 -0.23
N PRO A 158 4.58 6.94 -0.78
CA PRO A 158 4.33 7.11 -2.20
C PRO A 158 5.51 6.68 -3.07
N ILE A 159 6.75 6.86 -2.61
CA ILE A 159 7.95 6.43 -3.33
C ILE A 159 8.02 4.90 -3.37
N CYS A 160 7.89 4.23 -2.22
CA CYS A 160 7.91 2.78 -2.15
C CYS A 160 6.74 2.15 -2.91
N TRP A 161 5.54 2.75 -2.82
CA TRP A 161 4.37 2.34 -3.58
C TRP A 161 4.58 2.48 -5.09
N ALA A 162 5.16 3.60 -5.53
CA ALA A 162 5.45 3.82 -6.95
C ALA A 162 6.46 2.80 -7.49
N LEU A 163 7.54 2.51 -6.75
CA LEU A 163 8.50 1.47 -7.10
C LEU A 163 7.85 0.09 -7.11
N TYR A 164 7.01 -0.23 -6.13
CA TYR A 164 6.24 -1.47 -6.09
C TYR A 164 5.36 -1.62 -7.34
N GLN A 165 4.64 -0.58 -7.74
CA GLN A 165 3.79 -0.59 -8.93
C GLN A 165 4.61 -0.70 -10.21
N PHE A 166 5.74 0.00 -10.30
CA PHE A 166 6.66 -0.11 -11.42
C PHE A 166 7.17 -1.55 -11.57
N PHE A 167 7.71 -2.17 -10.52
CA PHE A 167 8.14 -3.55 -10.56
C PHE A 167 6.98 -4.52 -10.79
N THR A 168 5.77 -4.20 -10.36
CA THR A 168 4.56 -4.97 -10.68
C THR A 168 4.33 -4.98 -12.20
N LYS A 169 4.43 -3.84 -12.87
CA LYS A 169 4.29 -3.74 -14.32
C LYS A 169 5.36 -4.57 -15.04
N VAL A 170 6.61 -4.53 -14.59
CA VAL A 170 7.72 -5.32 -15.17
C VAL A 170 7.48 -6.84 -15.03
N VAL A 171 6.89 -7.28 -13.93
CA VAL A 171 6.68 -8.72 -13.63
C VAL A 171 5.34 -9.23 -14.17
N SER A 172 4.34 -8.36 -14.35
CA SER A 172 2.95 -8.74 -14.66
C SER A 172 2.77 -9.50 -15.98
N THR A 173 3.73 -9.40 -16.90
CA THR A 173 3.73 -10.17 -18.14
C THR A 173 3.86 -11.67 -17.91
N ASP A 174 4.36 -12.08 -16.74
CA ASP A 174 4.83 -13.44 -16.49
C ASP A 174 4.32 -14.08 -15.19
N ASN A 175 3.71 -13.33 -14.26
CA ASN A 175 3.33 -13.83 -12.94
C ASN A 175 1.86 -13.58 -12.61
N GLU A 176 1.28 -14.55 -11.93
CA GLU A 176 -0.05 -14.42 -11.38
C GLU A 176 -0.08 -13.43 -10.20
N PRO A 177 -1.09 -12.55 -10.11
CA PRO A 177 -1.21 -11.57 -9.03
C PRO A 177 -1.14 -12.18 -7.62
N PHE A 178 -1.67 -13.39 -7.46
CA PHE A 178 -1.71 -14.13 -6.19
C PHE A 178 -0.32 -14.43 -5.61
N ALA A 179 0.67 -14.75 -6.45
CA ALA A 179 2.04 -14.97 -5.98
C ALA A 179 2.59 -13.71 -5.28
N SER A 180 2.33 -12.55 -5.86
CA SER A 180 2.82 -11.28 -5.35
C SER A 180 2.19 -10.91 -4.01
N ILE A 181 0.88 -11.11 -3.88
CA ILE A 181 0.15 -10.85 -2.64
C ILE A 181 0.63 -11.81 -1.54
N PHE A 182 0.83 -13.09 -1.87
CA PHE A 182 1.33 -14.10 -0.94
C PHE A 182 2.72 -13.74 -0.39
N TYR A 183 3.67 -13.37 -1.26
CA TYR A 183 5.00 -12.96 -0.81
C TYR A 183 4.98 -11.73 0.10
N THR A 184 4.15 -10.75 -0.21
CA THR A 184 4.01 -9.54 0.61
C THR A 184 3.44 -9.87 1.99
N SER A 185 2.40 -10.70 2.04
CA SER A 185 1.75 -11.06 3.30
C SER A 185 2.66 -11.89 4.20
N ILE A 186 3.36 -12.90 3.63
CA ILE A 186 4.24 -13.77 4.43
C ILE A 186 5.47 -13.02 4.95
N LEU A 187 6.10 -12.16 4.13
CA LEU A 187 7.24 -11.37 4.56
C LEU A 187 6.85 -10.37 5.65
N GLY A 188 5.75 -9.64 5.46
CA GLY A 188 5.26 -8.72 6.46
C GLY A 188 4.89 -9.42 7.76
N ALA A 189 4.18 -10.56 7.68
CA ALA A 189 3.83 -11.35 8.85
C ALA A 189 5.06 -11.86 9.61
N ILE A 190 6.09 -12.38 8.92
CA ILE A 190 7.33 -12.87 9.56
C ILE A 190 8.06 -11.71 10.24
N ILE A 191 8.32 -10.61 9.52
CA ILE A 191 9.07 -9.46 10.04
C ILE A 191 8.37 -8.93 11.30
N PHE A 192 7.08 -8.64 11.23
CA PHE A 192 6.36 -8.03 12.35
C PHE A 192 6.04 -9.04 13.47
N SER A 193 5.99 -10.34 13.21
CA SER A 193 5.90 -11.35 14.29
C SER A 193 7.15 -11.37 15.16
N ILE A 194 8.33 -11.11 14.58
CA ILE A 194 9.57 -10.97 15.35
C ILE A 194 9.51 -9.70 16.20
N PHE A 195 9.15 -8.56 15.60
CA PHE A 195 9.09 -7.29 16.33
C PHE A 195 8.06 -7.27 17.45
N ILE A 196 6.88 -7.87 17.22
CA ILE A 196 5.79 -7.86 18.20
C ILE A 196 6.08 -8.73 19.41
N SER A 197 6.93 -9.77 19.28
CA SER A 197 7.31 -10.64 20.39
C SER A 197 7.97 -9.86 21.54
N PHE A 198 8.54 -8.69 21.24
CA PHE A 198 9.19 -7.83 22.24
C PHE A 198 8.29 -6.70 22.78
N ASN A 199 7.18 -6.38 22.10
CA ASN A 199 6.36 -5.21 22.38
C ASN A 199 4.85 -5.52 22.35
N TRP A 200 4.45 -6.72 22.70
CA TRP A 200 3.03 -7.09 22.76
C TRP A 200 2.32 -6.39 23.89
N VAL A 201 1.24 -5.68 23.58
CA VAL A 201 0.32 -5.12 24.55
C VAL A 201 -0.99 -5.92 24.52
N PRO A 202 -1.44 -6.49 25.65
CA PRO A 202 -2.73 -7.18 25.71
C PRO A 202 -3.88 -6.25 25.29
N LEU A 203 -4.80 -6.77 24.49
CA LEU A 203 -5.95 -6.01 24.04
C LEU A 203 -7.01 -5.97 25.12
N GLU A 204 -7.35 -4.77 25.59
CA GLU A 204 -8.34 -4.58 26.66
C GLU A 204 -9.77 -4.97 26.25
N LYS A 205 -10.11 -4.84 24.97
CA LYS A 205 -11.44 -5.10 24.44
C LYS A 205 -11.42 -6.08 23.27
N ASN A 206 -12.36 -7.04 23.27
CA ASN A 206 -12.50 -8.02 22.19
C ASN A 206 -12.75 -7.39 20.82
N ILE A 207 -13.36 -6.20 20.76
CA ILE A 207 -13.62 -5.48 19.52
C ILE A 207 -12.32 -5.12 18.75
N TYR A 208 -11.18 -4.96 19.45
CA TYR A 208 -9.91 -4.65 18.80
C TYR A 208 -9.39 -5.81 17.96
N TRP A 209 -9.72 -7.06 18.32
CA TRP A 209 -9.45 -8.21 17.45
C TRP A 209 -10.20 -8.13 16.13
N LEU A 210 -11.47 -7.70 16.17
CA LEU A 210 -12.26 -7.50 14.95
C LEU A 210 -11.62 -6.43 14.05
N TYR A 211 -11.17 -5.32 14.64
CA TYR A 211 -10.48 -4.27 13.87
C TYR A 211 -9.15 -4.75 13.28
N LEU A 212 -8.38 -5.58 13.99
CA LEU A 212 -7.17 -6.20 13.43
C LEU A 212 -7.48 -7.14 12.25
N VAL A 213 -8.57 -7.91 12.32
CA VAL A 213 -9.04 -8.75 11.22
C VAL A 213 -9.47 -7.89 10.02
N LEU A 214 -10.13 -6.76 10.26
CA LEU A 214 -10.55 -5.83 9.19
C LEU A 214 -9.38 -5.10 8.52
N LEU A 215 -8.22 -5.02 9.17
CA LEU A 215 -7.00 -4.47 8.55
C LEU A 215 -6.39 -5.41 7.50
N GLY A 216 -6.54 -6.73 7.63
CA GLY A 216 -5.97 -7.79 6.76
C GLY A 216 -6.92 -8.31 5.74
#